data_e7b794da0b855a3fa795bba29e83cca9
#
_entry.id   e7b794da0b855a3fa795bba29e83cca9
#
_cell.length_a   1.000
_cell.length_b   1.000
_cell.length_c   1.000
_cell.angle_alpha   90.00
_cell.angle_beta   90.00
_cell.angle_gamma   90.00
#
_symmetry.space_group_name_H-M   'P 1'
#
loop_
_entity.id
_entity.type
_entity.pdbx_description
1 polymer ?
#
loop_
_entity_poly.entity_id
_entity_poly.type
_entity_poly.pdbx_seq_one_letter_code
_entity_poly.pdbx_strand_id
1 'polypeptide(L)'
;MDSELKRYIQKAKVVSFDIYDTLIVRGCKYPQDIFKIIESFGYEHFAQKRILAEKEARKDTQKEDVTLDDIYNRLHYYDKGTIKLEEVRIETVISRNNKEIFDIYNYCISEGKDVIITSDMYLPIQTIIKVLEENGITEYLELFLSSKVGLRKKTGRLFKYILNKLNIPPAELLHIGDDHFSDYLVPMKLGIMSYEYHTSLKQCNLYQCTKYNTNALMKLRCTEDDVYFKIGYTNLLSRDGKIMKQAFELIYGEDEKNLYLFGSRRSLIVPILWKNPNLESIQNIIHFHDRMKISELLERIGLDCYQCQEELNSAGYLGDSTIDIWQLTGDDNLKSF
;
A
#
# COMPACT_ATOMS: atom_id res chain seq x y z
N MET A 1 16.88 -3.74 20.41
CA MET A 1 15.86 -3.21 21.36
C MET A 1 16.54 -2.27 22.33
N ASP A 2 15.96 -1.09 22.52
CA ASP A 2 16.44 -0.05 23.47
C ASP A 2 16.38 -0.54 24.92
N SER A 3 17.34 -0.12 25.75
CA SER A 3 17.45 -0.48 27.16
C SER A 3 16.27 0.04 28.00
N GLU A 4 15.70 1.19 27.65
CA GLU A 4 14.53 1.75 28.30
C GLU A 4 13.28 0.91 28.03
N LEU A 5 13.03 0.57 26.76
CA LEU A 5 11.93 -0.28 26.37
C LEU A 5 12.02 -1.66 27.06
N LYS A 6 13.20 -2.26 27.09
CA LYS A 6 13.42 -3.53 27.80
C LYS A 6 13.03 -3.44 29.26
N ARG A 7 13.42 -2.37 29.94
CA ARG A 7 13.05 -2.11 31.36
C ARG A 7 11.52 -1.95 31.54
N TYR A 8 10.85 -1.27 30.59
CA TYR A 8 9.38 -1.12 30.64
C TYR A 8 8.69 -2.47 30.43
N ILE A 9 9.11 -3.26 29.46
CA ILE A 9 8.56 -4.63 29.23
C ILE A 9 8.73 -5.50 30.47
N GLN A 10 9.89 -5.46 31.13
CA GLN A 10 10.12 -6.24 32.35
C GLN A 10 9.17 -5.87 33.48
N LYS A 11 8.83 -4.59 33.64
CA LYS A 11 7.92 -4.09 34.69
C LYS A 11 6.45 -4.32 34.35
N ALA A 12 6.08 -4.31 33.08
CA ALA A 12 4.71 -4.47 32.65
C ALA A 12 4.23 -5.91 32.87
N LYS A 13 2.96 -6.04 33.25
CA LYS A 13 2.21 -7.30 33.21
C LYS A 13 1.61 -7.51 31.84
N VAL A 14 1.02 -6.43 31.28
CA VAL A 14 0.38 -6.42 29.98
C VAL A 14 1.12 -5.44 29.06
N VAL A 15 1.39 -5.86 27.81
CA VAL A 15 1.98 -5.02 26.78
C VAL A 15 0.96 -4.82 25.67
N SER A 16 0.65 -3.56 25.39
CA SER A 16 -0.28 -3.13 24.35
C SER A 16 0.49 -2.57 23.17
N PHE A 17 0.19 -3.06 21.96
CA PHE A 17 0.76 -2.52 20.72
C PHE A 17 -0.33 -1.81 19.91
N ASP A 18 0.03 -0.65 19.33
CA ASP A 18 -0.73 -0.10 18.21
C ASP A 18 -0.49 -0.95 16.95
N ILE A 19 -1.37 -0.81 15.94
CA ILE A 19 -1.31 -1.61 14.73
C ILE A 19 -0.51 -0.89 13.64
N TYR A 20 -1.12 0.15 13.07
CA TYR A 20 -0.57 0.79 11.88
C TYR A 20 0.56 1.78 12.21
N ASP A 21 1.60 1.75 11.37
CA ASP A 21 2.84 2.48 11.60
C ASP A 21 3.60 2.05 12.88
N THR A 22 3.12 0.98 13.52
CA THR A 22 3.75 0.31 14.67
C THR A 22 3.97 -1.19 14.34
N LEU A 23 3.04 -2.11 14.63
CA LEU A 23 3.15 -3.53 14.30
C LEU A 23 3.10 -3.79 12.79
N ILE A 24 2.28 -3.02 12.10
CA ILE A 24 2.01 -3.14 10.66
C ILE A 24 2.39 -1.85 9.96
N VAL A 25 3.11 -1.98 8.87
CA VAL A 25 3.40 -0.88 7.93
C VAL A 25 2.62 -1.08 6.64
N ARG A 26 2.11 0.02 6.08
CA ARG A 26 1.50 0.02 4.75
C ARG A 26 2.55 0.24 3.69
N GLY A 27 2.39 -0.43 2.56
CA GLY A 27 3.23 -0.21 1.40
C GLY A 27 2.95 1.09 0.64
N CYS A 28 2.20 2.03 1.20
CA CYS A 28 1.97 3.35 0.64
C CYS A 28 2.43 4.43 1.63
N LYS A 29 2.78 5.61 1.10
CA LYS A 29 3.31 6.71 1.92
C LYS A 29 2.26 7.27 2.89
N TYR A 30 1.04 7.43 2.41
CA TYR A 30 -0.08 7.95 3.19
C TYR A 30 -1.24 6.96 3.17
N PRO A 31 -1.98 6.79 4.27
CA PRO A 31 -3.15 5.91 4.30
C PRO A 31 -4.17 6.21 3.19
N GLN A 32 -4.35 7.50 2.83
CA GLN A 32 -5.27 7.91 1.77
C GLN A 32 -4.80 7.55 0.35
N ASP A 33 -3.56 7.10 0.17
CA ASP A 33 -3.08 6.67 -1.15
C ASP A 33 -3.81 5.41 -1.63
N ILE A 34 -4.37 4.61 -0.72
CA ILE A 34 -5.27 3.49 -1.04
C ILE A 34 -6.48 3.97 -1.85
N PHE A 35 -7.05 5.11 -1.50
CA PHE A 35 -8.19 5.66 -2.21
C PHE A 35 -7.84 6.08 -3.65
N LYS A 36 -6.59 6.53 -3.87
CA LYS A 36 -6.09 6.83 -5.23
C LYS A 36 -5.86 5.57 -6.05
N ILE A 37 -5.47 4.47 -5.40
CA ILE A 37 -5.38 3.16 -6.06
C ILE A 37 -6.76 2.74 -6.55
N ILE A 38 -7.78 2.84 -5.70
CA ILE A 38 -9.16 2.53 -6.09
C ILE A 38 -9.65 3.48 -7.19
N GLU A 39 -9.34 4.77 -7.10
CA GLU A 39 -9.67 5.75 -8.15
C GLU A 39 -9.09 5.34 -9.51
N SER A 40 -7.90 4.76 -9.55
CA SER A 40 -7.26 4.28 -10.78
C SER A 40 -7.99 3.10 -11.45
N PHE A 41 -8.95 2.46 -10.77
CA PHE A 41 -9.82 1.42 -11.35
C PHE A 41 -11.05 1.99 -12.08
N GLY A 42 -11.10 3.32 -12.27
CA GLY A 42 -12.17 3.99 -13.00
C GLY A 42 -13.25 4.63 -12.12
N TYR A 43 -13.04 4.71 -10.80
CA TYR A 43 -13.96 5.39 -9.88
C TYR A 43 -13.60 6.87 -9.73
N GLU A 44 -14.07 7.69 -10.65
CA GLU A 44 -13.75 9.12 -10.70
C GLU A 44 -13.98 9.85 -9.38
N HIS A 45 -12.95 10.62 -8.97
CA HIS A 45 -12.96 11.43 -7.73
C HIS A 45 -13.19 10.63 -6.45
N PHE A 46 -12.92 9.31 -6.46
CA PHE A 46 -13.16 8.44 -5.30
C PHE A 46 -12.37 8.90 -4.07
N ALA A 47 -11.09 9.22 -4.23
CA ALA A 47 -10.23 9.61 -3.10
C ALA A 47 -10.81 10.83 -2.35
N GLN A 48 -11.23 11.86 -3.07
CA GLN A 48 -11.83 13.04 -2.46
C GLN A 48 -13.16 12.72 -1.77
N LYS A 49 -14.06 12.01 -2.47
CA LYS A 49 -15.38 11.64 -1.95
C LYS A 49 -15.26 10.76 -0.71
N ARG A 50 -14.32 9.81 -0.71
CA ARG A 50 -14.07 8.90 0.41
C ARG A 50 -13.56 9.65 1.65
N ILE A 51 -12.64 10.63 1.47
CA ILE A 51 -12.15 11.48 2.56
C ILE A 51 -13.28 12.35 3.14
N LEU A 52 -14.12 12.92 2.27
CA LEU A 52 -15.27 13.73 2.70
C LEU A 52 -16.29 12.87 3.46
N ALA A 53 -16.62 11.69 2.95
CA ALA A 53 -17.54 10.75 3.59
C ALA A 53 -17.07 10.37 5.01
N GLU A 54 -15.77 10.16 5.20
CA GLU A 54 -15.22 9.90 6.54
C GLU A 54 -15.37 11.10 7.47
N LYS A 55 -15.08 12.33 6.99
CA LYS A 55 -15.26 13.55 7.79
C LYS A 55 -16.72 13.75 8.21
N GLU A 56 -17.67 13.52 7.32
CA GLU A 56 -19.09 13.62 7.59
C GLU A 56 -19.54 12.54 8.59
N ALA A 57 -19.14 11.28 8.37
CA ALA A 57 -19.46 10.20 9.30
C ALA A 57 -18.95 10.51 10.72
N ARG A 58 -17.70 10.99 10.85
CA ARG A 58 -17.10 11.38 12.13
C ARG A 58 -17.78 12.57 12.80
N LYS A 59 -18.36 13.50 12.01
CA LYS A 59 -19.09 14.66 12.54
C LYS A 59 -20.44 14.27 13.13
N ASP A 60 -21.11 13.31 12.50
CA ASP A 60 -22.50 12.97 12.82
C ASP A 60 -22.62 11.80 13.80
N THR A 61 -21.51 11.14 14.14
CA THR A 61 -21.56 9.98 15.03
C THR A 61 -21.82 10.36 16.49
N GLN A 62 -22.63 9.59 17.16
CA GLN A 62 -22.84 9.68 18.61
C GLN A 62 -21.72 8.97 19.42
N LYS A 63 -20.92 8.15 18.75
CA LYS A 63 -19.74 7.46 19.29
C LYS A 63 -18.50 8.31 19.09
N GLU A 64 -17.39 7.92 19.69
CA GLU A 64 -16.10 8.61 19.45
C GLU A 64 -15.47 8.22 18.12
N ASP A 65 -15.81 7.05 17.56
CA ASP A 65 -15.28 6.60 16.27
C ASP A 65 -16.36 6.00 15.38
N VAL A 66 -16.04 5.88 14.10
CA VAL A 66 -16.92 5.41 13.03
C VAL A 66 -16.45 4.04 12.52
N THR A 67 -17.36 3.32 11.90
CA THR A 67 -17.05 2.07 11.17
C THR A 67 -16.88 2.36 9.69
N LEU A 68 -16.30 1.42 8.95
CA LEU A 68 -16.22 1.49 7.50
C LEU A 68 -17.62 1.58 6.87
N ASP A 69 -18.62 0.91 7.46
CA ASP A 69 -20.02 0.98 7.00
C ASP A 69 -20.59 2.38 7.15
N ASP A 70 -20.36 3.05 8.28
CA ASP A 70 -20.80 4.42 8.49
C ASP A 70 -20.23 5.38 7.43
N ILE A 71 -18.97 5.16 7.05
CA ILE A 71 -18.29 5.93 6.02
C ILE A 71 -18.91 5.65 4.64
N TYR A 72 -19.06 4.39 4.26
CA TYR A 72 -19.60 3.99 2.96
C TYR A 72 -21.07 4.33 2.79
N ASN A 73 -21.83 4.47 3.88
CA ASN A 73 -23.21 4.96 3.84
C ASN A 73 -23.31 6.40 3.36
N ARG A 74 -22.23 7.20 3.45
CA ARG A 74 -22.14 8.59 2.95
C ARG A 74 -21.69 8.67 1.48
N LEU A 75 -21.25 7.55 0.89
CA LEU A 75 -20.82 7.50 -0.50
C LEU A 75 -21.98 7.21 -1.44
N HIS A 76 -22.01 7.94 -2.55
CA HIS A 76 -23.03 7.83 -3.59
C HIS A 76 -22.44 7.20 -4.85
N TYR A 77 -22.13 5.89 -4.80
CA TYR A 77 -21.76 5.08 -5.95
C TYR A 77 -22.74 3.93 -6.09
N TYR A 78 -23.02 3.54 -7.35
CA TYR A 78 -23.91 2.42 -7.63
C TYR A 78 -23.41 1.11 -7.02
N ASP A 79 -22.11 0.87 -7.13
CA ASP A 79 -21.43 -0.35 -6.71
C ASP A 79 -20.57 -0.16 -5.45
N LYS A 80 -20.99 0.72 -4.55
CA LYS A 80 -20.24 1.04 -3.31
C LYS A 80 -19.87 -0.19 -2.47
N GLY A 81 -20.65 -1.28 -2.58
CA GLY A 81 -20.34 -2.56 -1.92
C GLY A 81 -19.07 -3.20 -2.47
N THR A 82 -18.92 -3.23 -3.80
CA THR A 82 -17.72 -3.75 -4.47
C THR A 82 -16.51 -2.89 -4.16
N ILE A 83 -16.66 -1.57 -4.20
CA ILE A 83 -15.57 -0.63 -3.87
C ILE A 83 -15.11 -0.82 -2.41
N LYS A 84 -16.03 -1.04 -1.47
CA LYS A 84 -15.70 -1.32 -0.07
C LYS A 84 -14.89 -2.60 0.08
N LEU A 85 -15.26 -3.65 -0.65
CA LEU A 85 -14.50 -4.91 -0.65
C LEU A 85 -13.09 -4.72 -1.23
N GLU A 86 -12.95 -3.89 -2.28
CA GLU A 86 -11.63 -3.54 -2.83
C GLU A 86 -10.78 -2.73 -1.85
N GLU A 87 -11.36 -1.77 -1.10
CA GLU A 87 -10.62 -1.05 -0.05
C GLU A 87 -10.07 -2.03 0.99
N VAL A 88 -10.92 -2.95 1.48
CA VAL A 88 -10.53 -3.99 2.44
C VAL A 88 -9.45 -4.91 1.86
N ARG A 89 -9.60 -5.33 0.60
CA ARG A 89 -8.62 -6.19 -0.08
C ARG A 89 -7.27 -5.51 -0.22
N ILE A 90 -7.25 -4.26 -0.65
CA ILE A 90 -6.01 -3.49 -0.83
C ILE A 90 -5.33 -3.30 0.53
N GLU A 91 -6.06 -2.87 1.57
CA GLU A 91 -5.50 -2.74 2.93
C GLU A 91 -4.83 -4.03 3.39
N THR A 92 -5.45 -5.19 3.16
CA THR A 92 -4.87 -6.49 3.53
C THR A 92 -3.58 -6.76 2.73
N VAL A 93 -3.65 -6.58 1.41
CA VAL A 93 -2.53 -6.92 0.50
C VAL A 93 -1.31 -6.04 0.72
N ILE A 94 -1.50 -4.74 1.04
CA ILE A 94 -0.38 -3.81 1.22
C ILE A 94 0.17 -3.75 2.64
N SER A 95 -0.50 -4.39 3.59
CA SER A 95 -0.10 -4.41 5.00
C SER A 95 0.97 -5.48 5.23
N ARG A 96 2.07 -5.08 5.88
CA ARG A 96 3.19 -5.99 6.23
C ARG A 96 3.62 -5.74 7.66
N ASN A 97 4.19 -6.77 8.30
CA ASN A 97 4.76 -6.58 9.62
C ASN A 97 5.93 -5.58 9.59
N ASN A 98 6.06 -4.83 10.65
CA ASN A 98 7.24 -4.04 10.92
C ASN A 98 8.24 -4.93 11.68
N LYS A 99 9.28 -5.36 11.02
CA LYS A 99 10.23 -6.33 11.56
C LYS A 99 10.79 -5.93 12.92
N GLU A 100 11.15 -4.66 13.10
CA GLU A 100 11.72 -4.18 14.35
C GLU A 100 10.74 -4.35 15.52
N ILE A 101 9.48 -3.96 15.34
CA ILE A 101 8.44 -4.12 16.37
C ILE A 101 7.96 -5.57 16.46
N PHE A 102 7.98 -6.31 15.37
CA PHE A 102 7.66 -7.74 15.37
C PHE A 102 8.67 -8.53 16.23
N ASP A 103 9.95 -8.18 16.19
CA ASP A 103 10.96 -8.77 17.08
C ASP A 103 10.69 -8.42 18.56
N ILE A 104 10.22 -7.18 18.84
CA ILE A 104 9.82 -6.77 20.18
C ILE A 104 8.56 -7.51 20.66
N TYR A 105 7.57 -7.68 19.76
CA TYR A 105 6.36 -8.47 20.04
C TYR A 105 6.75 -9.92 20.39
N ASN A 106 7.58 -10.58 19.59
CA ASN A 106 8.05 -11.95 19.87
C ASN A 106 8.84 -12.02 21.19
N TYR A 107 9.62 -11.00 21.51
CA TYR A 107 10.30 -10.91 22.78
C TYR A 107 9.30 -10.83 23.94
N CYS A 108 8.24 -10.03 23.84
CA CYS A 108 7.20 -9.98 24.88
C CYS A 108 6.52 -11.35 25.10
N ILE A 109 6.21 -12.06 24.02
CA ILE A 109 5.64 -13.43 24.09
C ILE A 109 6.62 -14.37 24.78
N SER A 110 7.90 -14.35 24.39
CA SER A 110 8.92 -15.23 24.99
C SER A 110 9.19 -14.96 26.48
N GLU A 111 8.96 -13.72 26.94
CA GLU A 111 9.02 -13.31 28.36
C GLU A 111 7.71 -13.63 29.12
N GLY A 112 6.73 -14.27 28.47
CA GLY A 112 5.45 -14.64 29.08
C GLY A 112 4.54 -13.45 29.41
N LYS A 113 4.66 -12.35 28.67
CA LYS A 113 3.79 -11.18 28.87
C LYS A 113 2.43 -11.39 28.21
N ASP A 114 1.39 -10.91 28.87
CA ASP A 114 0.08 -10.77 28.24
C ASP A 114 0.15 -9.68 27.18
N VAL A 115 -0.02 -10.02 25.92
CA VAL A 115 -0.02 -9.05 24.79
C VAL A 115 -1.45 -8.72 24.43
N ILE A 116 -1.74 -7.42 24.26
CA ILE A 116 -2.98 -6.93 23.68
C ILE A 116 -2.67 -6.01 22.51
N ILE A 117 -3.65 -5.84 21.62
CA ILE A 117 -3.53 -4.95 20.47
C ILE A 117 -4.60 -3.87 20.58
N THR A 118 -4.20 -2.59 20.40
CA THR A 118 -5.09 -1.44 20.63
C THR A 118 -4.94 -0.43 19.51
N SER A 119 -5.99 -0.20 18.71
CA SER A 119 -5.90 0.73 17.57
C SER A 119 -7.15 1.57 17.37
N ASP A 120 -6.94 2.84 17.00
CA ASP A 120 -7.99 3.72 16.50
C ASP A 120 -8.17 3.46 14.99
N MET A 121 -9.11 2.53 14.65
CA MET A 121 -9.28 2.04 13.29
C MET A 121 -10.75 1.78 12.93
N TYR A 122 -11.18 2.23 11.75
CA TYR A 122 -12.54 2.07 11.24
C TYR A 122 -12.78 0.76 10.47
N LEU A 123 -11.73 0.04 10.09
CA LEU A 123 -11.86 -1.21 9.35
C LEU A 123 -12.58 -2.30 10.17
N PRO A 124 -13.29 -3.21 9.50
CA PRO A 124 -13.94 -4.34 10.17
C PRO A 124 -12.93 -5.18 10.97
N ILE A 125 -13.33 -5.61 12.15
CA ILE A 125 -12.44 -6.40 13.02
C ILE A 125 -11.89 -7.65 12.34
N GLN A 126 -12.68 -8.30 11.48
CA GLN A 126 -12.25 -9.49 10.73
C GLN A 126 -11.13 -9.18 9.74
N THR A 127 -11.16 -7.97 9.13
CA THR A 127 -10.08 -7.49 8.27
C THR A 127 -8.79 -7.32 9.06
N ILE A 128 -8.88 -6.72 10.24
CA ILE A 128 -7.72 -6.50 11.09
C ILE A 128 -7.14 -7.83 11.58
N ILE A 129 -7.98 -8.77 12.03
CA ILE A 129 -7.53 -10.11 12.41
C ILE A 129 -6.78 -10.78 11.26
N LYS A 130 -7.34 -10.74 10.04
CA LYS A 130 -6.70 -11.30 8.85
C LYS A 130 -5.35 -10.64 8.57
N VAL A 131 -5.27 -9.30 8.65
CA VAL A 131 -3.99 -8.57 8.48
C VAL A 131 -2.96 -9.02 9.50
N LEU A 132 -3.34 -9.16 10.77
CA LEU A 132 -2.44 -9.60 11.83
C LEU A 132 -1.96 -11.05 11.59
N GLU A 133 -2.88 -11.97 11.28
CA GLU A 133 -2.58 -13.38 11.02
C GLU A 133 -1.64 -13.57 9.81
N GLU A 134 -1.92 -12.88 8.68
CA GLU A 134 -1.07 -12.93 7.48
C GLU A 134 0.34 -12.37 7.72
N ASN A 135 0.51 -11.59 8.79
CA ASN A 135 1.79 -11.01 9.20
C ASN A 135 2.41 -11.69 10.42
N GLY A 136 1.91 -12.87 10.82
CA GLY A 136 2.48 -13.69 11.89
C GLY A 136 2.16 -13.20 13.31
N ILE A 137 1.23 -12.26 13.47
CA ILE A 137 0.82 -11.72 14.78
C ILE A 137 -0.45 -12.48 15.23
N THR A 138 -0.26 -13.59 15.90
CA THR A 138 -1.35 -14.53 16.27
C THR A 138 -1.50 -14.73 17.76
N GLU A 139 -0.48 -14.40 18.56
CA GLU A 139 -0.45 -14.62 19.99
C GLU A 139 -0.73 -13.32 20.75
N TYR A 140 -2.00 -13.00 20.95
CA TYR A 140 -2.45 -11.88 21.77
C TYR A 140 -3.73 -12.23 22.53
N LEU A 141 -3.88 -11.67 23.72
CA LEU A 141 -5.02 -11.92 24.61
C LEU A 141 -6.31 -11.32 24.02
N GLU A 142 -6.25 -10.08 23.54
CA GLU A 142 -7.42 -9.40 22.99
C GLU A 142 -7.02 -8.25 22.01
N LEU A 143 -7.93 -7.99 21.04
CA LEU A 143 -7.86 -6.90 20.09
C LEU A 143 -8.92 -5.83 20.41
N PHE A 144 -8.47 -4.63 20.74
CA PHE A 144 -9.29 -3.47 21.04
C PHE A 144 -9.28 -2.47 19.88
N LEU A 145 -10.37 -2.41 19.13
CA LEU A 145 -10.57 -1.44 18.05
C LEU A 145 -11.54 -0.35 18.47
N SER A 146 -11.17 0.90 18.24
CA SER A 146 -12.01 2.07 18.56
C SER A 146 -13.39 2.01 17.91
N SER A 147 -13.48 1.61 16.64
CA SER A 147 -14.75 1.46 15.92
C SER A 147 -15.68 0.41 16.51
N LYS A 148 -15.13 -0.68 17.07
CA LYS A 148 -15.90 -1.75 17.73
C LYS A 148 -16.36 -1.32 19.12
N VAL A 149 -15.46 -0.73 19.90
CA VAL A 149 -15.74 -0.32 21.30
C VAL A 149 -16.54 0.98 21.35
N GLY A 150 -16.39 1.85 20.34
CA GLY A 150 -17.00 3.19 20.30
C GLY A 150 -16.23 4.24 21.10
N LEU A 151 -14.98 3.94 21.51
CA LEU A 151 -14.11 4.79 22.31
C LEU A 151 -12.73 4.91 21.62
N ARG A 152 -12.05 6.04 21.79
CA ARG A 152 -10.74 6.28 21.13
C ARG A 152 -9.59 6.36 22.13
N LYS A 153 -8.37 6.03 21.63
CA LYS A 153 -7.10 6.26 22.32
C LYS A 153 -6.91 7.74 22.60
N LYS A 154 -7.15 8.57 21.59
CA LYS A 154 -6.98 10.04 21.65
C LYS A 154 -7.72 10.71 22.80
N THR A 155 -8.88 10.20 23.23
CA THR A 155 -9.64 10.73 24.37
C THR A 155 -9.23 10.10 25.69
N GLY A 156 -8.42 9.05 25.65
CA GLY A 156 -8.03 8.23 26.81
C GLY A 156 -9.12 7.25 27.25
N ARG A 157 -10.32 7.33 26.68
CA ARG A 157 -11.44 6.48 27.13
C ARG A 157 -11.25 5.02 26.75
N LEU A 158 -10.62 4.75 25.60
CA LEU A 158 -10.29 3.36 25.20
C LEU A 158 -9.31 2.74 26.19
N PHE A 159 -8.28 3.45 26.64
CA PHE A 159 -7.35 2.96 27.65
C PHE A 159 -8.04 2.70 29.00
N LYS A 160 -8.92 3.62 29.45
CA LYS A 160 -9.71 3.41 30.66
C LYS A 160 -10.60 2.18 30.58
N TYR A 161 -11.22 1.96 29.41
CA TYR A 161 -12.01 0.77 29.14
C TYR A 161 -11.17 -0.51 29.24
N ILE A 162 -9.96 -0.51 28.64
CA ILE A 162 -9.02 -1.64 28.68
C ILE A 162 -8.59 -1.94 30.11
N LEU A 163 -8.15 -0.93 30.88
CA LEU A 163 -7.74 -1.11 32.27
C LEU A 163 -8.86 -1.72 33.14
N ASN A 164 -10.09 -1.22 32.98
CA ASN A 164 -11.25 -1.74 33.70
C ASN A 164 -11.57 -3.19 33.27
N LYS A 165 -11.53 -3.48 31.98
CA LYS A 165 -11.86 -4.81 31.45
C LYS A 165 -10.85 -5.86 31.86
N LEU A 166 -9.57 -5.52 31.88
CA LEU A 166 -8.50 -6.42 32.28
C LEU A 166 -8.28 -6.42 33.80
N ASN A 167 -8.97 -5.54 34.52
CA ASN A 167 -8.84 -5.35 35.98
C ASN A 167 -7.38 -5.19 36.43
N ILE A 168 -6.64 -4.31 35.76
CA ILE A 168 -5.24 -3.99 36.05
C ILE A 168 -5.06 -2.51 36.39
N PRO A 169 -4.11 -2.17 37.28
CA PRO A 169 -3.73 -0.78 37.51
C PRO A 169 -2.95 -0.23 36.30
N PRO A 170 -3.01 1.11 36.04
CA PRO A 170 -2.33 1.72 34.91
C PRO A 170 -0.82 1.40 34.86
N ALA A 171 -0.15 1.33 35.99
CA ALA A 171 1.28 1.06 36.08
C ALA A 171 1.71 -0.36 35.65
N GLU A 172 0.78 -1.28 35.49
CA GLU A 172 1.04 -2.63 34.98
C GLU A 172 0.85 -2.76 33.46
N LEU A 173 0.32 -1.71 32.80
CA LEU A 173 0.17 -1.66 31.34
C LEU A 173 1.31 -0.85 30.73
N LEU A 174 1.94 -1.40 29.68
CA LEU A 174 2.82 -0.69 28.77
C LEU A 174 2.11 -0.55 27.42
N HIS A 175 2.03 0.66 26.87
CA HIS A 175 1.58 0.89 25.50
C HIS A 175 2.72 1.30 24.61
N ILE A 176 2.83 0.68 23.43
CA ILE A 176 3.85 0.94 22.41
C ILE A 176 3.12 1.38 21.13
N GLY A 177 3.44 2.57 20.63
CA GLY A 177 2.84 3.09 19.39
C GLY A 177 3.63 4.26 18.83
N ASP A 178 3.25 4.75 17.64
CA ASP A 178 4.00 5.74 16.88
C ASP A 178 3.41 7.15 16.94
N ASP A 179 2.16 7.31 17.35
CA ASP A 179 1.51 8.62 17.44
C ASP A 179 1.84 9.27 18.80
N HIS A 180 2.60 10.37 18.74
CA HIS A 180 3.03 11.08 19.93
C HIS A 180 1.89 11.46 20.87
N PHE A 181 0.73 11.80 20.36
CA PHE A 181 -0.38 12.23 21.19
C PHE A 181 -1.17 11.06 21.77
N SER A 182 -1.69 10.18 20.91
CA SER A 182 -2.61 9.11 21.31
C SER A 182 -1.90 7.90 21.92
N ASP A 183 -0.63 7.64 21.56
CA ASP A 183 0.09 6.44 22.03
C ASP A 183 1.14 6.73 23.09
N TYR A 184 1.56 8.00 23.22
CA TYR A 184 2.55 8.37 24.24
C TYR A 184 1.97 9.31 25.30
N LEU A 185 1.51 10.52 24.91
CA LEU A 185 1.08 11.53 25.90
C LEU A 185 -0.21 11.13 26.65
N VAL A 186 -1.19 10.59 25.94
CA VAL A 186 -2.48 10.23 26.54
C VAL A 186 -2.35 9.10 27.54
N PRO A 187 -1.73 7.94 27.22
CA PRO A 187 -1.55 6.87 28.20
C PRO A 187 -0.65 7.30 29.36
N MET A 188 0.41 8.09 29.13
CA MET A 188 1.27 8.63 30.18
C MET A 188 0.46 9.46 31.19
N LYS A 189 -0.45 10.33 30.75
CA LYS A 189 -1.33 11.12 31.61
C LYS A 189 -2.30 10.25 32.45
N LEU A 190 -2.57 9.04 32.02
CA LEU A 190 -3.38 8.06 32.75
C LEU A 190 -2.57 7.19 33.72
N GLY A 191 -1.24 7.40 33.79
CA GLY A 191 -0.33 6.59 34.61
C GLY A 191 0.08 5.27 33.94
N ILE A 192 -0.22 5.07 32.67
CA ILE A 192 0.21 3.93 31.85
C ILE A 192 1.64 4.17 31.41
N MET A 193 2.50 3.16 31.50
CA MET A 193 3.82 3.21 30.87
C MET A 193 3.64 3.32 29.35
N SER A 194 4.30 4.26 28.71
CA SER A 194 4.19 4.46 27.27
C SER A 194 5.56 4.57 26.63
N TYR A 195 5.69 3.96 25.46
CA TYR A 195 6.90 4.03 24.66
C TYR A 195 6.56 4.51 23.26
N GLU A 196 7.09 5.68 22.88
CA GLU A 196 6.91 6.24 21.55
C GLU A 196 7.89 5.56 20.59
N TYR A 197 7.35 4.83 19.63
CA TYR A 197 8.13 4.20 18.59
C TYR A 197 8.38 5.19 17.45
N HIS A 198 9.63 5.50 17.23
CA HIS A 198 10.05 6.32 16.09
C HIS A 198 10.50 5.43 14.96
N THR A 199 9.58 5.17 14.03
CA THR A 199 9.94 4.42 12.84
C THR A 199 11.01 5.15 12.03
N SER A 200 12.08 4.45 11.65
CA SER A 200 13.08 4.92 10.67
C SER A 200 12.45 5.34 9.33
N LEU A 201 11.24 4.84 9.06
CA LEU A 201 10.42 5.14 7.89
C LEU A 201 10.00 6.61 7.78
N LYS A 202 9.75 7.29 8.92
CA LYS A 202 9.41 8.72 8.91
C LYS A 202 10.61 9.59 8.49
N GLN A 203 11.82 9.07 8.59
CA GLN A 203 13.06 9.79 8.27
C GLN A 203 13.49 9.62 6.80
N CYS A 204 12.95 8.65 6.07
CA CYS A 204 13.26 8.44 4.65
C CYS A 204 12.55 9.47 3.76
N ASN A 205 13.12 10.66 3.65
CA ASN A 205 12.72 11.70 2.67
C ASN A 205 13.14 11.35 1.22
N LEU A 206 13.43 10.10 0.89
CA LEU A 206 14.09 9.68 -0.34
C LEU A 206 13.24 9.79 -1.60
N TYR A 207 11.94 10.05 -1.51
CA TYR A 207 11.07 10.18 -2.69
C TYR A 207 10.10 11.36 -2.60
N GLN A 208 10.64 12.58 -2.74
CA GLN A 208 9.86 13.67 -3.32
C GLN A 208 9.80 13.48 -4.85
N CYS A 209 9.06 12.51 -5.30
CA CYS A 209 8.75 12.41 -6.72
C CYS A 209 7.59 13.37 -7.03
N THR A 210 7.91 14.63 -7.24
CA THR A 210 6.96 15.73 -7.40
C THR A 210 6.45 15.91 -8.84
N LYS A 211 6.88 15.09 -9.81
CA LYS A 211 6.66 15.39 -11.23
C LYS A 211 5.75 14.45 -12.02
N TYR A 212 5.31 13.36 -11.46
CA TYR A 212 4.39 12.47 -12.17
C TYR A 212 3.18 12.17 -11.31
N ASN A 213 2.00 12.18 -11.93
CA ASN A 213 0.75 11.60 -11.42
C ASN A 213 0.91 10.07 -11.33
N THR A 214 1.98 9.66 -10.68
CA THR A 214 2.30 8.27 -10.46
C THR A 214 1.33 7.71 -9.47
N ASN A 215 0.75 6.58 -9.81
CA ASN A 215 -0.04 5.73 -8.94
C ASN A 215 0.50 5.78 -7.51
N ALA A 216 -0.40 5.84 -6.54
CA ALA A 216 -0.07 5.81 -5.12
C ALA A 216 0.91 4.67 -4.77
N LEU A 217 0.85 3.57 -5.52
CA LEU A 217 1.78 2.43 -5.46
C LEU A 217 3.26 2.79 -5.72
N MET A 218 3.55 3.89 -6.42
CA MET A 218 4.93 4.33 -6.68
C MET A 218 5.48 5.32 -5.63
N LYS A 219 4.67 5.72 -4.67
CA LYS A 219 5.11 6.52 -3.51
C LYS A 219 5.56 5.59 -2.38
N LEU A 220 6.55 4.78 -2.66
CA LEU A 220 7.03 3.73 -1.77
C LEU A 220 7.66 4.33 -0.52
N ARG A 221 7.33 3.75 0.64
CA ARG A 221 8.14 3.86 1.84
C ARG A 221 9.36 2.95 1.65
N CYS A 222 10.55 3.51 1.72
CA CYS A 222 11.76 2.70 1.76
C CYS A 222 11.94 2.15 3.17
N THR A 223 11.74 0.86 3.34
CA THR A 223 12.13 0.11 4.54
C THR A 223 12.95 -1.07 4.14
N GLU A 224 13.82 -1.52 5.04
CA GLU A 224 14.69 -2.68 4.81
C GLU A 224 13.92 -3.95 4.44
N ASP A 225 12.66 -4.09 4.92
CA ASP A 225 11.76 -5.22 4.61
C ASP A 225 10.58 -4.83 3.72
N ASP A 226 10.68 -3.71 3.01
CA ASP A 226 9.55 -3.20 2.27
C ASP A 226 9.17 -4.14 1.12
N VAL A 227 7.97 -4.68 1.23
CA VAL A 227 7.34 -5.51 0.19
C VAL A 227 7.26 -4.76 -1.14
N TYR A 228 7.17 -3.44 -1.12
CA TYR A 228 7.14 -2.65 -2.35
C TYR A 228 8.51 -2.47 -2.96
N PHE A 229 9.55 -2.37 -2.16
CA PHE A 229 10.89 -2.49 -2.67
C PHE A 229 11.06 -3.87 -3.32
N LYS A 230 10.57 -4.94 -2.67
CA LYS A 230 10.52 -6.30 -3.21
C LYS A 230 9.58 -6.42 -4.42
N ILE A 231 8.40 -5.79 -4.41
CA ILE A 231 7.47 -5.75 -5.57
C ILE A 231 8.05 -4.88 -6.69
N GLY A 232 8.60 -3.73 -6.39
CA GLY A 232 9.33 -2.89 -7.35
C GLY A 232 10.48 -3.66 -7.99
N TYR A 233 11.20 -4.42 -7.17
CA TYR A 233 12.26 -5.31 -7.60
C TYR A 233 11.77 -6.46 -8.47
N THR A 234 10.70 -7.16 -8.09
CA THR A 234 10.13 -8.26 -8.88
C THR A 234 9.47 -7.78 -10.18
N ASN A 235 9.03 -6.53 -10.25
CA ASN A 235 8.46 -5.92 -11.45
C ASN A 235 9.50 -5.17 -12.31
N LEU A 236 10.78 -5.19 -11.93
CA LEU A 236 11.83 -4.60 -12.75
C LEU A 236 12.02 -5.41 -14.02
N LEU A 237 11.88 -4.71 -15.14
CA LEU A 237 12.08 -5.29 -16.46
C LEU A 237 13.52 -5.80 -16.59
N SER A 238 13.70 -6.92 -17.28
CA SER A 238 14.93 -7.74 -17.32
C SER A 238 16.23 -6.99 -17.58
N ARG A 239 16.20 -5.84 -18.23
CA ARG A 239 17.41 -5.06 -18.53
C ARG A 239 17.98 -4.36 -17.30
N ASP A 240 17.14 -3.61 -16.59
CA ASP A 240 17.57 -2.81 -15.44
C ASP A 240 17.41 -3.60 -14.14
N GLY A 241 16.43 -4.52 -14.11
CA GLY A 241 16.13 -5.38 -12.98
C GLY A 241 17.27 -6.32 -12.58
N LYS A 242 18.12 -6.75 -13.53
CA LYS A 242 19.27 -7.61 -13.22
C LYS A 242 20.30 -6.89 -12.36
N ILE A 243 20.60 -5.64 -12.68
CA ILE A 243 21.56 -4.81 -11.92
C ILE A 243 20.99 -4.51 -10.53
N MET A 244 19.71 -4.16 -10.47
CA MET A 244 19.05 -3.87 -9.21
C MET A 244 18.86 -5.12 -8.34
N LYS A 245 18.61 -6.28 -8.95
CA LYS A 245 18.64 -7.57 -8.26
C LYS A 245 19.98 -7.82 -7.61
N GLN A 246 21.05 -7.70 -8.36
CA GLN A 246 22.40 -7.90 -7.85
C GLN A 246 22.75 -6.90 -6.72
N ALA A 247 22.37 -5.64 -6.87
CA ALA A 247 22.55 -4.62 -5.83
C ALA A 247 21.75 -4.94 -4.57
N PHE A 248 20.51 -5.41 -4.73
CA PHE A 248 19.67 -5.81 -3.62
C PHE A 248 20.24 -7.03 -2.87
N GLU A 249 20.63 -8.06 -3.61
CA GLU A 249 21.21 -9.29 -3.04
C GLU A 249 22.55 -9.02 -2.30
N LEU A 250 23.33 -8.03 -2.77
CA LEU A 250 24.54 -7.58 -2.10
C LEU A 250 24.27 -6.88 -0.76
N ILE A 251 23.15 -6.16 -0.65
CA ILE A 251 22.80 -5.38 0.55
C ILE A 251 22.04 -6.24 1.56
N TYR A 252 21.08 -7.05 1.08
CA TYR A 252 20.10 -7.73 1.92
C TYR A 252 20.22 -9.27 1.91
N GLY A 253 21.11 -9.82 1.10
CA GLY A 253 21.25 -11.26 0.91
C GLY A 253 20.28 -11.85 -0.13
N GLU A 254 20.50 -13.12 -0.48
CA GLU A 254 19.63 -13.86 -1.39
C GLU A 254 18.31 -14.23 -0.67
N ASP A 255 17.17 -13.99 -1.33
CA ASP A 255 15.85 -14.39 -0.83
C ASP A 255 15.11 -15.13 -1.95
N GLU A 256 14.72 -16.40 -1.70
CA GLU A 256 14.00 -17.25 -2.65
C GLU A 256 12.63 -16.66 -3.07
N LYS A 257 12.07 -15.74 -2.26
CA LYS A 257 10.82 -15.02 -2.58
C LYS A 257 11.00 -13.90 -3.60
N ASN A 258 12.25 -13.54 -3.92
CA ASN A 258 12.55 -12.53 -4.92
C ASN A 258 12.48 -13.13 -6.32
N LEU A 259 11.33 -13.06 -6.94
CA LEU A 259 11.12 -13.51 -8.32
C LEU A 259 11.68 -12.48 -9.30
N TYR A 260 12.65 -12.90 -10.10
CA TYR A 260 13.12 -12.11 -11.23
C TYR A 260 12.29 -12.44 -12.47
N LEU A 261 11.53 -11.46 -12.94
CA LEU A 261 10.75 -11.60 -14.17
C LEU A 261 11.62 -11.38 -15.40
N PHE A 262 11.90 -12.44 -16.13
CA PHE A 262 12.48 -12.37 -17.46
C PHE A 262 11.45 -11.83 -18.46
N GLY A 263 11.06 -10.57 -18.29
CA GLY A 263 10.13 -9.88 -19.16
C GLY A 263 10.78 -8.66 -19.80
N SER A 264 10.54 -8.43 -21.09
CA SER A 264 10.82 -7.13 -21.72
C SER A 264 9.59 -6.24 -21.61
N ARG A 265 9.76 -4.91 -21.81
CA ARG A 265 8.59 -4.02 -21.97
C ARG A 265 7.62 -4.59 -23.01
N ARG A 266 8.15 -5.10 -24.11
CA ARG A 266 7.37 -5.72 -25.19
C ARG A 266 6.51 -6.89 -24.68
N SER A 267 7.08 -7.82 -23.92
CA SER A 267 6.34 -9.01 -23.43
C SER A 267 5.24 -8.68 -22.43
N LEU A 268 5.30 -7.55 -21.77
CA LEU A 268 4.29 -7.12 -20.80
C LEU A 268 3.25 -6.19 -21.41
N ILE A 269 3.65 -5.33 -22.33
CA ILE A 269 2.82 -4.25 -22.85
C ILE A 269 2.07 -4.66 -24.11
N VAL A 270 2.69 -5.48 -24.98
CA VAL A 270 2.00 -5.98 -26.19
C VAL A 270 0.70 -6.71 -25.88
N PRO A 271 0.60 -7.61 -24.89
CA PRO A 271 -0.69 -8.21 -24.52
C PRO A 271 -1.75 -7.20 -24.06
N ILE A 272 -1.34 -6.09 -23.43
CA ILE A 272 -2.25 -5.01 -23.02
C ILE A 272 -2.77 -4.28 -24.25
N LEU A 273 -1.90 -4.01 -25.22
CA LEU A 273 -2.27 -3.40 -26.49
C LEU A 273 -3.31 -4.25 -27.23
N TRP A 274 -3.11 -5.55 -27.30
CA TRP A 274 -4.05 -6.48 -27.93
C TRP A 274 -5.41 -6.51 -27.24
N LYS A 275 -5.45 -6.24 -25.94
CA LYS A 275 -6.70 -6.16 -25.19
C LYS A 275 -7.44 -4.83 -25.41
N ASN A 276 -6.72 -3.76 -25.68
CA ASN A 276 -7.30 -2.43 -25.89
C ASN A 276 -6.45 -1.65 -26.92
N PRO A 277 -6.59 -2.00 -28.23
CA PRO A 277 -5.81 -1.38 -29.29
C PRO A 277 -6.29 0.04 -29.55
N ASN A 278 -5.48 1.01 -29.16
CA ASN A 278 -5.67 2.42 -29.50
C ASN A 278 -4.34 3.13 -29.67
N LEU A 279 -4.36 4.23 -30.42
CA LEU A 279 -3.18 5.04 -30.70
C LEU A 279 -2.45 5.54 -29.45
N GLU A 280 -3.17 5.92 -28.42
CA GLU A 280 -2.60 6.38 -27.15
C GLU A 280 -1.83 5.26 -26.43
N SER A 281 -2.38 4.03 -26.46
CA SER A 281 -1.69 2.84 -25.94
C SER A 281 -0.42 2.54 -26.72
N ILE A 282 -0.43 2.69 -28.05
CA ILE A 282 0.74 2.55 -28.91
C ILE A 282 1.78 3.61 -28.56
N GLN A 283 1.41 4.87 -28.44
CA GLN A 283 2.31 5.97 -28.10
C GLN A 283 2.99 5.77 -26.74
N ASN A 284 2.28 5.25 -25.76
CA ASN A 284 2.84 4.96 -24.43
C ASN A 284 3.83 3.78 -24.42
N ILE A 285 3.77 2.90 -25.43
CA ILE A 285 4.62 1.71 -25.56
C ILE A 285 5.93 2.02 -26.29
N ILE A 286 5.86 2.89 -27.26
CA ILE A 286 6.96 3.18 -28.15
C ILE A 286 7.66 4.47 -27.65
N HIS A 287 8.79 4.34 -26.91
CA HIS A 287 9.68 5.48 -26.65
C HIS A 287 10.45 5.82 -27.95
N PHE A 288 10.19 7.00 -28.46
CA PHE A 288 10.37 7.35 -29.85
C PHE A 288 11.70 7.99 -30.21
N HIS A 289 12.20 7.54 -31.34
CA HIS A 289 12.83 8.43 -32.33
C HIS A 289 11.70 9.04 -33.19
N ASP A 290 11.86 10.27 -33.63
CA ASP A 290 10.83 11.01 -34.35
C ASP A 290 10.40 10.36 -35.67
N ARG A 291 11.21 9.45 -36.21
CA ARG A 291 10.95 8.69 -37.44
C ARG A 291 11.37 7.25 -37.31
N MET A 292 10.54 6.34 -37.78
CA MET A 292 10.87 4.91 -37.86
C MET A 292 10.23 4.23 -39.09
N LYS A 293 10.77 3.08 -39.48
CA LYS A 293 10.16 2.26 -40.53
C LYS A 293 8.88 1.60 -40.00
N ILE A 294 7.88 1.40 -40.88
CA ILE A 294 6.63 0.71 -40.53
C ILE A 294 6.93 -0.72 -40.11
N SER A 295 7.84 -1.41 -40.79
CA SER A 295 8.28 -2.76 -40.40
C SER A 295 8.81 -2.81 -38.96
N GLU A 296 9.59 -1.80 -38.55
CA GLU A 296 10.10 -1.70 -37.17
C GLU A 296 8.99 -1.40 -36.16
N LEU A 297 8.02 -0.55 -36.54
CA LEU A 297 6.85 -0.28 -35.71
C LEU A 297 6.02 -1.55 -35.48
N LEU A 298 5.67 -2.26 -36.57
CA LEU A 298 4.91 -3.50 -36.50
C LEU A 298 5.63 -4.54 -35.63
N GLU A 299 6.91 -4.72 -35.85
CA GLU A 299 7.71 -5.62 -35.01
C GLU A 299 7.69 -5.24 -33.54
N ARG A 300 7.73 -3.96 -33.19
CA ARG A 300 7.67 -3.49 -31.79
C ARG A 300 6.34 -3.78 -31.11
N ILE A 301 5.24 -3.71 -31.83
CA ILE A 301 3.90 -4.04 -31.33
C ILE A 301 3.55 -5.53 -31.46
N GLY A 302 4.45 -6.35 -31.98
CA GLY A 302 4.30 -7.80 -32.04
C GLY A 302 3.63 -8.32 -33.32
N LEU A 303 3.50 -7.49 -34.34
CA LEU A 303 2.99 -7.88 -35.67
C LEU A 303 4.13 -8.19 -36.63
N ASP A 304 3.90 -9.17 -37.49
CA ASP A 304 4.83 -9.50 -38.57
C ASP A 304 4.46 -8.66 -39.81
N CYS A 305 5.43 -7.89 -40.31
CA CYS A 305 5.23 -7.04 -41.47
C CYS A 305 4.79 -7.82 -42.71
N TYR A 306 5.23 -9.08 -42.88
CA TYR A 306 4.80 -9.94 -43.99
C TYR A 306 3.33 -10.32 -43.88
N GLN A 307 2.85 -10.57 -42.68
CA GLN A 307 1.45 -10.92 -42.46
C GLN A 307 0.51 -9.74 -42.67
N CYS A 308 1.02 -8.50 -42.52
CA CYS A 308 0.25 -7.26 -42.68
C CYS A 308 0.46 -6.61 -44.05
N GLN A 309 1.06 -7.31 -45.03
CA GLN A 309 1.46 -6.72 -46.31
C GLN A 309 0.29 -6.27 -47.18
N GLU A 310 -0.84 -6.99 -47.16
CA GLU A 310 -2.03 -6.64 -47.93
C GLU A 310 -2.69 -5.38 -47.36
N GLU A 311 -2.81 -5.28 -46.07
CA GLU A 311 -3.36 -4.12 -45.37
C GLU A 311 -2.47 -2.89 -45.55
N LEU A 312 -1.15 -3.04 -45.44
CA LEU A 312 -0.20 -1.97 -45.67
C LEU A 312 -0.32 -1.43 -47.12
N ASN A 313 -0.37 -2.33 -48.11
CA ASN A 313 -0.52 -1.94 -49.50
C ASN A 313 -1.86 -1.23 -49.75
N SER A 314 -2.94 -1.70 -49.13
CA SER A 314 -4.25 -1.05 -49.25
C SER A 314 -4.30 0.34 -48.62
N ALA A 315 -3.51 0.57 -47.56
CA ALA A 315 -3.33 1.88 -46.94
C ALA A 315 -2.30 2.76 -47.64
N GLY A 316 -1.65 2.27 -48.73
CA GLY A 316 -0.66 3.03 -49.49
C GLY A 316 0.74 3.04 -48.92
N TYR A 317 1.08 2.11 -48.03
CA TYR A 317 2.39 2.01 -47.39
C TYR A 317 3.13 0.75 -47.81
N LEU A 318 4.45 0.85 -47.84
CA LEU A 318 5.36 -0.31 -47.94
C LEU A 318 6.02 -0.53 -46.59
N GLY A 319 6.41 -1.76 -46.28
CA GLY A 319 7.05 -2.10 -45.01
C GLY A 319 8.34 -1.28 -44.74
N ASP A 320 9.03 -0.87 -45.77
CA ASP A 320 10.22 0.03 -45.72
C ASP A 320 9.89 1.53 -45.68
N SER A 321 8.62 1.91 -45.77
CA SER A 321 8.20 3.30 -45.64
C SER A 321 8.54 3.83 -44.24
N THR A 322 9.08 5.07 -44.20
CA THR A 322 9.38 5.73 -42.95
C THR A 322 8.21 6.63 -42.58
N ILE A 323 7.72 6.50 -41.39
CA ILE A 323 6.65 7.33 -40.84
C ILE A 323 7.17 8.23 -39.75
N ASP A 324 6.59 9.42 -39.66
CA ASP A 324 6.74 10.31 -38.53
C ASP A 324 5.65 9.98 -37.52
N ILE A 325 6.03 9.47 -36.37
CA ILE A 325 5.10 8.95 -35.36
C ILE A 325 4.21 10.03 -34.79
N TRP A 326 4.65 11.27 -34.80
CA TRP A 326 3.83 12.40 -34.38
C TRP A 326 2.70 12.72 -35.37
N GLN A 327 2.87 12.31 -36.62
CA GLN A 327 1.86 12.46 -37.68
C GLN A 327 0.81 11.32 -37.69
N LEU A 328 1.06 10.21 -36.98
CA LEU A 328 0.09 9.08 -36.85
C LEU A 328 -1.28 9.54 -36.33
N THR A 329 -1.35 10.58 -35.54
CA THR A 329 -2.60 11.14 -35.02
C THR A 329 -3.38 11.94 -36.08
N GLY A 330 -2.74 12.36 -37.16
CA GLY A 330 -3.32 13.18 -38.25
C GLY A 330 -3.69 12.37 -39.51
N ASP A 331 -3.17 11.16 -39.66
CA ASP A 331 -3.41 10.33 -40.85
C ASP A 331 -4.54 9.35 -40.65
N ASP A 332 -5.69 9.62 -41.28
CA ASP A 332 -6.89 8.81 -41.13
C ASP A 332 -6.74 7.39 -41.77
N ASN A 333 -5.82 7.21 -42.71
CA ASN A 333 -5.54 5.90 -43.31
C ASN A 333 -4.77 4.99 -42.33
N LEU A 334 -3.89 5.55 -41.50
CA LEU A 334 -3.17 4.80 -40.47
C LEU A 334 -4.03 4.52 -39.22
N LYS A 335 -5.09 5.30 -38.99
CA LYS A 335 -6.02 5.04 -37.88
C LYS A 335 -6.92 3.83 -38.14
N SER A 336 -7.12 3.46 -39.38
CA SER A 336 -7.95 2.29 -39.78
C SER A 336 -7.18 0.99 -39.80
N PHE A 337 -5.86 1.04 -39.67
CA PHE A 337 -4.95 -0.10 -39.62
C PHE A 337 -4.81 -0.63 -38.17
#